data_f3c380c1356ebb3302bec0c124115ddb
#
_entry.id   f3c380c1356ebb3302bec0c124115ddb
#
_cell.length_a   1.000
_cell.length_b   1.000
_cell.length_c   1.000
_cell.angle_alpha   90.00
_cell.angle_beta   90.00
_cell.angle_gamma   90.00
#
_symmetry.space_group_name_H-M   'P 1'
#
loop_
_entity.id
_entity.type
_entity.pdbx_description
1 polymer ?
#
loop_
_entity_poly.entity_id
_entity_poly.type
_entity_poly.pdbx_seq_one_letter_code
_entity_poly.pdbx_strand_id
1 'polypeptide(L)'
;MDVIVFHHALGLTPGVQAFADRLGAAGHRVMVPDLYQGETFDSIEAGVAHAEATGFDTIIDRGVAAAAALDDRFVTIGFSLGVLPAQNLAQTHSKAVGAVLCHAAIPLGTFADTWPGGVALQMHNAPDDSWGDFEEAEALVEAVPGAELFVYDTSAHLVTEPSLPDHHPAIADQILERTLTLLASVS
;
A
#
# COMPACT_ATOMS: atom_id res chain seq x y z
N MET A 1 -3.53 3.63 -16.94
CA MET A 1 -3.29 2.47 -16.06
C MET A 1 -4.35 2.42 -14.98
N ASP A 2 -4.87 1.24 -14.66
CA ASP A 2 -5.72 1.04 -13.50
C ASP A 2 -4.88 0.95 -12.24
N VAL A 3 -5.34 1.58 -11.18
CA VAL A 3 -4.67 1.60 -9.87
C VAL A 3 -5.68 1.29 -8.79
N ILE A 4 -5.36 0.38 -7.88
CA ILE A 4 -6.17 0.11 -6.69
C ILE A 4 -5.38 0.51 -5.45
N VAL A 5 -5.94 1.41 -4.64
CA VAL A 5 -5.30 1.98 -3.44
C VAL A 5 -6.02 1.48 -2.20
N PHE A 6 -5.28 0.87 -1.28
CA PHE A 6 -5.79 0.36 -0.02
C PHE A 6 -5.36 1.23 1.15
N HIS A 7 -6.33 1.64 1.94
CA HIS A 7 -6.13 2.52 3.09
C HIS A 7 -5.42 1.84 4.27
N HIS A 8 -4.83 2.64 5.14
CA HIS A 8 -4.19 2.24 6.39
C HIS A 8 -5.21 1.92 7.51
N ALA A 9 -4.71 1.62 8.71
CA ALA A 9 -5.51 1.25 9.87
C ALA A 9 -6.55 2.31 10.31
N LEU A 10 -6.38 3.58 9.95
CA LEU A 10 -7.39 4.61 10.28
C LEU A 10 -8.67 4.55 9.41
N GLY A 11 -8.74 3.65 8.44
CA GLY A 11 -9.87 3.55 7.51
C GLY A 11 -9.71 4.42 6.26
N LEU A 12 -10.76 4.57 5.47
CA LEU A 12 -10.78 5.39 4.27
C LEU A 12 -10.88 6.88 4.64
N THR A 13 -9.75 7.47 4.98
CA THR A 13 -9.64 8.88 5.38
C THR A 13 -9.64 9.83 4.17
N PRO A 14 -9.92 11.13 4.38
CA PRO A 14 -9.70 12.15 3.36
C PRO A 14 -8.25 12.21 2.85
N GLY A 15 -7.26 11.84 3.66
CA GLY A 15 -5.85 11.81 3.25
C GLY A 15 -5.57 10.74 2.19
N VAL A 16 -6.09 9.53 2.40
CA VAL A 16 -6.00 8.46 1.40
C VAL A 16 -6.71 8.85 0.11
N GLN A 17 -7.90 9.46 0.22
CA GLN A 17 -8.64 9.93 -0.95
C GLN A 17 -7.88 11.03 -1.71
N ALA A 18 -7.26 11.97 -1.00
CA ALA A 18 -6.47 13.03 -1.62
C ALA A 18 -5.23 12.48 -2.37
N PHE A 19 -4.58 11.45 -1.84
CA PHE A 19 -3.50 10.75 -2.55
C PHE A 19 -4.03 10.10 -3.85
N ALA A 20 -5.15 9.41 -3.78
CA ALA A 20 -5.80 8.79 -4.93
C ALA A 20 -6.22 9.83 -5.99
N ASP A 21 -6.76 10.97 -5.56
CA ASP A 21 -7.16 12.07 -6.45
C ASP A 21 -5.96 12.65 -7.22
N ARG A 22 -4.77 12.71 -6.59
CA ARG A 22 -3.52 13.13 -7.26
C ARG A 22 -3.09 12.14 -8.34
N LEU A 23 -3.26 10.84 -8.13
CA LEU A 23 -3.03 9.82 -9.15
C LEU A 23 -4.04 9.95 -10.30
N GLY A 24 -5.31 10.22 -9.96
CA GLY A 24 -6.36 10.48 -10.95
C GLY A 24 -6.06 11.71 -11.81
N ALA A 25 -5.58 12.81 -11.19
CA ALA A 25 -5.15 14.01 -11.89
C ALA A 25 -3.95 13.77 -12.84
N ALA A 26 -3.12 12.76 -12.56
CA ALA A 26 -2.04 12.31 -13.43
C ALA A 26 -2.51 11.39 -14.58
N GLY A 27 -3.82 11.12 -14.69
CA GLY A 27 -4.42 10.36 -15.81
C GLY A 27 -4.62 8.88 -15.54
N HIS A 28 -4.54 8.43 -14.30
CA HIS A 28 -4.82 7.04 -13.93
C HIS A 28 -6.29 6.84 -13.54
N ARG A 29 -6.82 5.63 -13.77
CA ARG A 29 -8.14 5.24 -13.26
C ARG A 29 -7.93 4.62 -11.87
N VAL A 30 -8.35 5.33 -10.82
CA VAL A 30 -8.06 4.95 -9.44
C VAL A 30 -9.31 4.42 -8.75
N MET A 31 -9.19 3.29 -8.09
CA MET A 31 -10.19 2.69 -7.21
C MET A 31 -9.64 2.71 -5.77
N VAL A 32 -10.47 3.08 -4.82
CA VAL A 32 -10.12 3.12 -3.39
C VAL A 32 -11.20 2.37 -2.61
N PRO A 33 -11.06 1.04 -2.44
CA PRO A 33 -12.02 0.26 -1.68
C PRO A 33 -12.02 0.65 -0.20
N ASP A 34 -13.20 0.73 0.38
CA ASP A 34 -13.36 0.88 1.83
C ASP A 34 -13.37 -0.50 2.50
N LEU A 35 -12.23 -0.85 3.12
CA LEU A 35 -12.05 -2.13 3.79
C LEU A 35 -12.79 -2.21 5.13
N TYR A 36 -13.21 -1.05 5.68
CA TYR A 36 -13.83 -0.92 7.00
C TYR A 36 -15.34 -0.58 6.95
N GLN A 37 -15.92 -0.51 5.74
CA GLN A 37 -17.36 -0.30 5.55
C GLN A 37 -17.91 1.00 6.19
N GLY A 38 -17.13 2.07 6.11
CA GLY A 38 -17.50 3.40 6.59
C GLY A 38 -16.85 3.78 7.93
N GLU A 39 -16.24 2.84 8.64
CA GLU A 39 -15.59 3.15 9.91
C GLU A 39 -14.22 3.85 9.71
N THR A 40 -13.98 4.86 10.52
CA THR A 40 -12.69 5.59 10.57
C THR A 40 -12.26 5.83 12.01
N PHE A 41 -10.95 5.98 12.23
CA PHE A 41 -10.35 6.07 13.57
C PHE A 41 -9.36 7.23 13.64
N ASP A 42 -9.22 7.82 14.82
CA ASP A 42 -8.33 8.97 15.07
C ASP A 42 -6.94 8.54 15.57
N SER A 43 -6.72 7.24 15.84
CA SER A 43 -5.42 6.70 16.24
C SER A 43 -5.14 5.36 15.60
N ILE A 44 -3.85 5.05 15.42
CA ILE A 44 -3.39 3.78 14.84
C ILE A 44 -3.83 2.61 15.71
N GLU A 45 -3.71 2.73 17.04
CA GLU A 45 -4.10 1.68 17.99
C GLU A 45 -5.59 1.33 17.89
N ALA A 46 -6.46 2.34 17.78
CA ALA A 46 -7.90 2.11 17.63
C ALA A 46 -8.23 1.43 16.29
N GLY A 47 -7.58 1.86 15.22
CA GLY A 47 -7.76 1.26 13.90
C GLY A 47 -7.23 -0.18 13.83
N VAL A 48 -6.08 -0.47 14.44
CA VAL A 48 -5.53 -1.83 14.54
C VAL A 48 -6.45 -2.72 15.37
N ALA A 49 -6.94 -2.25 16.53
CA ALA A 49 -7.89 -3.02 17.33
C ALA A 49 -9.18 -3.36 16.54
N HIS A 50 -9.66 -2.44 15.69
CA HIS A 50 -10.78 -2.72 14.79
C HIS A 50 -10.41 -3.75 13.71
N ALA A 51 -9.21 -3.69 13.15
CA ALA A 51 -8.73 -4.67 12.18
C ALA A 51 -8.65 -6.07 12.79
N GLU A 52 -8.11 -6.19 14.00
CA GLU A 52 -8.06 -7.45 14.75
C GLU A 52 -9.45 -8.01 15.03
N ALA A 53 -10.39 -7.16 15.47
CA ALA A 53 -11.76 -7.57 15.72
C ALA A 53 -12.51 -8.00 14.45
N THR A 54 -12.21 -7.37 13.31
CA THR A 54 -12.77 -7.72 11.98
C THR A 54 -12.15 -9.01 11.45
N GLY A 55 -10.89 -9.25 11.76
CA GLY A 55 -10.04 -10.32 11.23
C GLY A 55 -9.30 -9.90 9.96
N PHE A 56 -7.97 -10.06 9.97
CA PHE A 56 -7.13 -9.68 8.82
C PHE A 56 -7.50 -10.42 7.53
N ASP A 57 -7.86 -11.69 7.61
CA ASP A 57 -8.33 -12.45 6.44
C ASP A 57 -9.58 -11.80 5.80
N THR A 58 -10.52 -11.33 6.62
CA THR A 58 -11.71 -10.62 6.13
C THR A 58 -11.34 -9.31 5.40
N ILE A 59 -10.34 -8.59 5.90
CA ILE A 59 -9.84 -7.34 5.30
C ILE A 59 -9.16 -7.64 3.96
N ILE A 60 -8.33 -8.68 3.92
CA ILE A 60 -7.68 -9.14 2.70
C ILE A 60 -8.73 -9.55 1.66
N ASP A 61 -9.71 -10.36 2.05
CA ASP A 61 -10.77 -10.84 1.16
C ASP A 61 -11.60 -9.68 0.57
N ARG A 62 -11.91 -8.64 1.36
CA ARG A 62 -12.58 -7.43 0.87
C ARG A 62 -11.75 -6.71 -0.18
N GLY A 63 -10.44 -6.57 0.05
CA GLY A 63 -9.51 -5.95 -0.90
C GLY A 63 -9.39 -6.76 -2.19
N VAL A 64 -9.21 -8.07 -2.09
CA VAL A 64 -9.13 -8.97 -3.24
C VAL A 64 -10.43 -8.97 -4.03
N ALA A 65 -11.59 -9.02 -3.36
CA ALA A 65 -12.89 -8.96 -4.03
C ALA A 65 -13.11 -7.65 -4.79
N ALA A 66 -12.60 -6.52 -4.28
CA ALA A 66 -12.70 -5.24 -4.97
C ALA A 66 -11.95 -5.23 -6.31
N ALA A 67 -10.83 -5.95 -6.42
CA ALA A 67 -10.06 -6.06 -7.66
C ALA A 67 -10.82 -6.78 -8.79
N ALA A 68 -11.88 -7.54 -8.49
CA ALA A 68 -12.72 -8.18 -9.51
C ALA A 68 -13.43 -7.17 -10.43
N ALA A 69 -13.53 -5.90 -10.03
CA ALA A 69 -14.07 -4.83 -10.86
C ALA A 69 -13.04 -4.24 -11.86
N LEU A 70 -11.78 -4.70 -11.82
CA LEU A 70 -10.71 -4.27 -12.73
C LEU A 70 -10.62 -5.21 -13.94
N ASP A 71 -10.90 -4.67 -15.11
CA ASP A 71 -10.89 -5.45 -16.35
C ASP A 71 -9.49 -5.57 -16.98
N ASP A 72 -8.64 -4.56 -16.74
CA ASP A 72 -7.31 -4.42 -17.35
C ASP A 72 -6.18 -4.73 -16.35
N ARG A 73 -4.94 -4.62 -16.83
CA ARG A 73 -3.73 -4.67 -15.99
C ARG A 73 -3.77 -3.54 -14.99
N PHE A 74 -3.32 -3.79 -13.75
CA PHE A 74 -3.38 -2.81 -12.68
C PHE A 74 -2.14 -2.83 -11.79
N VAL A 75 -1.93 -1.72 -11.08
CA VAL A 75 -0.96 -1.59 -9.98
C VAL A 75 -1.71 -1.50 -8.67
N THR A 76 -1.21 -2.19 -7.64
CA THR A 76 -1.72 -2.11 -6.28
C THR A 76 -0.90 -1.12 -5.47
N ILE A 77 -1.56 -0.35 -4.62
CA ILE A 77 -0.90 0.54 -3.66
C ILE A 77 -1.49 0.24 -2.29
N GLY A 78 -0.66 -0.02 -1.29
CA GLY A 78 -1.10 -0.27 0.07
C GLY A 78 -0.39 0.64 1.07
N PHE A 79 -1.15 1.23 1.99
CA PHE A 79 -0.63 1.99 3.12
C PHE A 79 -0.78 1.17 4.40
N SER A 80 0.33 0.82 5.09
CA SER A 80 0.32 0.09 6.35
C SER A 80 -0.58 -1.16 6.27
N LEU A 81 -1.69 -1.23 6.99
CA LEU A 81 -2.67 -2.33 6.89
C LEU A 81 -3.05 -2.68 5.45
N GLY A 82 -3.17 -1.67 4.59
CA GLY A 82 -3.52 -1.85 3.17
C GLY A 82 -2.47 -2.61 2.36
N VAL A 83 -1.27 -2.80 2.90
CA VAL A 83 -0.23 -3.64 2.29
C VAL A 83 -0.68 -5.11 2.20
N LEU A 84 -1.49 -5.58 3.15
CA LEU A 84 -2.02 -6.95 3.15
C LEU A 84 -2.74 -7.30 1.84
N PRO A 85 -3.85 -6.63 1.46
CA PRO A 85 -4.50 -6.92 0.18
C PRO A 85 -3.66 -6.49 -1.04
N ALA A 86 -2.85 -5.43 -0.93
CA ALA A 86 -2.01 -4.96 -2.03
C ALA A 86 -0.97 -6.00 -2.42
N GLN A 87 -0.21 -6.51 -1.46
CA GLN A 87 0.81 -7.52 -1.69
C GLN A 87 0.19 -8.87 -2.09
N ASN A 88 -0.93 -9.27 -1.46
CA ASN A 88 -1.67 -10.46 -1.88
C ASN A 88 -2.00 -10.41 -3.37
N LEU A 89 -2.64 -9.33 -3.85
CA LEU A 89 -2.98 -9.16 -5.25
C LEU A 89 -1.74 -9.13 -6.16
N ALA A 90 -0.67 -8.45 -5.75
CA ALA A 90 0.56 -8.41 -6.53
C ALA A 90 1.18 -9.80 -6.73
N GLN A 91 1.12 -10.64 -5.72
CA GLN A 91 1.70 -11.99 -5.77
C GLN A 91 0.79 -13.03 -6.43
N THR A 92 -0.54 -12.85 -6.40
CA THR A 92 -1.48 -13.92 -6.79
C THR A 92 -2.37 -13.58 -7.98
N HIS A 93 -2.55 -12.29 -8.32
CA HIS A 93 -3.46 -11.91 -9.38
C HIS A 93 -2.76 -11.72 -10.72
N SER A 94 -3.19 -12.47 -11.75
CA SER A 94 -2.53 -12.52 -13.07
C SER A 94 -2.48 -11.20 -13.85
N LYS A 95 -3.31 -10.21 -13.49
CA LYS A 95 -3.33 -8.87 -14.12
C LYS A 95 -2.54 -7.83 -13.32
N ALA A 96 -2.04 -8.15 -12.14
CA ALA A 96 -1.18 -7.26 -11.39
C ALA A 96 0.16 -7.11 -12.11
N VAL A 97 0.63 -5.87 -12.26
CA VAL A 97 1.89 -5.54 -12.96
C VAL A 97 2.85 -4.73 -12.10
N GLY A 98 2.42 -4.35 -10.92
CA GLY A 98 3.25 -3.67 -9.95
C GLY A 98 2.56 -3.50 -8.60
N ALA A 99 3.37 -3.29 -7.59
CA ALA A 99 2.94 -2.94 -6.23
C ALA A 99 3.76 -1.80 -5.67
N VAL A 100 3.10 -0.89 -4.96
CA VAL A 100 3.72 0.12 -4.11
C VAL A 100 3.27 -0.15 -2.68
N LEU A 101 4.23 -0.49 -1.81
CA LEU A 101 3.98 -0.83 -0.42
C LEU A 101 4.56 0.26 0.48
N CYS A 102 3.70 0.94 1.24
CA CYS A 102 4.08 2.07 2.08
C CYS A 102 3.90 1.71 3.55
N HIS A 103 4.94 1.94 4.36
CA HIS A 103 4.93 1.84 5.83
C HIS A 103 4.80 0.41 6.38
N ALA A 104 4.77 -0.62 5.54
CA ALA A 104 4.77 -2.03 5.93
C ALA A 104 5.27 -2.90 4.79
N ALA A 105 5.60 -4.15 5.10
CA ALA A 105 5.91 -5.21 4.15
C ALA A 105 5.49 -6.56 4.77
N ILE A 106 5.10 -7.51 3.94
CA ILE A 106 4.68 -8.84 4.39
C ILE A 106 5.70 -9.87 3.93
N PRO A 107 6.11 -10.83 4.78
CA PRO A 107 7.08 -11.85 4.41
C PRO A 107 6.66 -12.65 3.16
N LEU A 108 7.61 -12.95 2.28
CA LEU A 108 7.39 -13.96 1.24
C LEU A 108 6.98 -15.29 1.90
N GLY A 109 6.07 -16.00 1.25
CA GLY A 109 5.47 -17.23 1.80
C GLY A 109 4.13 -17.01 2.48
N THR A 110 3.77 -15.77 2.83
CA THR A 110 2.45 -15.48 3.41
C THR A 110 1.33 -15.65 2.38
N PHE A 111 1.50 -15.10 1.18
CA PHE A 111 0.50 -15.20 0.10
C PHE A 111 0.97 -16.11 -1.03
N ALA A 112 2.25 -16.09 -1.36
CA ALA A 112 2.90 -16.99 -2.30
C ALA A 112 4.40 -17.08 -1.96
N ASP A 113 5.03 -18.22 -2.27
CA ASP A 113 6.44 -18.49 -1.97
C ASP A 113 7.40 -17.62 -2.76
N THR A 114 6.95 -17.02 -3.87
CA THR A 114 7.78 -16.21 -4.75
C THR A 114 7.05 -14.95 -5.19
N TRP A 115 7.83 -13.93 -5.59
CA TRP A 115 7.29 -12.77 -6.29
C TRP A 115 7.17 -13.06 -7.78
N PRO A 116 6.04 -12.77 -8.44
CA PRO A 116 5.86 -13.09 -9.86
C PRO A 116 6.80 -12.28 -10.76
N GLY A 117 7.45 -12.94 -11.71
CA GLY A 117 8.27 -12.27 -12.70
C GLY A 117 7.47 -11.25 -13.53
N GLY A 118 7.99 -10.04 -13.66
CA GLY A 118 7.34 -8.95 -14.41
C GLY A 118 6.34 -8.11 -13.60
N VAL A 119 6.15 -8.39 -12.31
CA VAL A 119 5.42 -7.53 -11.38
C VAL A 119 6.44 -6.64 -10.65
N ALA A 120 6.45 -5.34 -10.94
CA ALA A 120 7.34 -4.39 -10.30
C ALA A 120 7.02 -4.25 -8.81
N LEU A 121 8.05 -4.06 -7.97
CA LEU A 121 7.90 -3.83 -6.53
C LEU A 121 8.62 -2.57 -6.11
N GLN A 122 7.89 -1.65 -5.48
CA GLN A 122 8.43 -0.45 -4.87
C GLN A 122 7.95 -0.35 -3.42
N MET A 123 8.88 -0.09 -2.52
CA MET A 123 8.58 0.00 -1.08
C MET A 123 9.08 1.32 -0.50
N HIS A 124 8.32 1.84 0.48
CA HIS A 124 8.57 3.10 1.16
C HIS A 124 8.47 2.89 2.67
N ASN A 125 9.62 2.78 3.34
CA ASN A 125 9.69 2.47 4.77
C ASN A 125 10.71 3.35 5.49
N ALA A 126 10.63 3.35 6.81
CA ALA A 126 11.56 4.03 7.71
C ALA A 126 12.05 3.05 8.79
N PRO A 127 13.37 2.97 9.06
CA PRO A 127 13.91 1.98 10.01
C PRO A 127 13.50 2.26 11.47
N ASP A 128 13.23 3.51 11.81
CA ASP A 128 12.84 3.92 13.18
C ASP A 128 11.32 3.95 13.39
N ASP A 129 10.53 3.52 12.39
CA ASP A 129 9.08 3.41 12.48
C ASP A 129 8.69 2.15 13.28
N SER A 130 8.18 2.34 14.50
CA SER A 130 7.84 1.23 15.40
C SER A 130 6.60 0.43 15.00
N TRP A 131 5.82 0.89 14.03
CA TRP A 131 4.68 0.20 13.43
C TRP A 131 5.01 -0.42 12.07
N GLY A 132 6.16 -0.05 11.50
CA GLY A 132 6.61 -0.53 10.20
C GLY A 132 7.35 -1.86 10.30
N ASP A 133 7.41 -2.57 9.18
CA ASP A 133 8.11 -3.84 9.04
C ASP A 133 9.37 -3.63 8.18
N PHE A 134 10.33 -2.84 8.68
CA PHE A 134 11.50 -2.45 7.89
C PHE A 134 12.38 -3.64 7.51
N GLU A 135 12.63 -4.57 8.45
CA GLU A 135 13.43 -5.78 8.20
C GLU A 135 12.79 -6.67 7.10
N GLU A 136 11.46 -6.74 7.06
CA GLU A 136 10.75 -7.47 6.00
C GLU A 136 10.86 -6.76 4.64
N ALA A 137 10.88 -5.44 4.63
CA ALA A 137 11.11 -4.68 3.39
C ALA A 137 12.53 -4.91 2.85
N GLU A 138 13.55 -4.97 3.71
CA GLU A 138 14.91 -5.32 3.32
C GLU A 138 14.98 -6.76 2.77
N ALA A 139 14.32 -7.72 3.45
CA ALA A 139 14.26 -9.11 3.00
C ALA A 139 13.58 -9.25 1.61
N LEU A 140 12.52 -8.47 1.35
CA LEU A 140 11.87 -8.45 0.04
C LEU A 140 12.78 -7.89 -1.06
N VAL A 141 13.54 -6.82 -0.79
CA VAL A 141 14.51 -6.27 -1.76
C VAL A 141 15.57 -7.29 -2.12
N GLU A 142 16.07 -8.06 -1.15
CA GLU A 142 17.06 -9.10 -1.40
C GLU A 142 16.48 -10.27 -2.22
N ALA A 143 15.21 -10.62 -1.97
CA ALA A 143 14.56 -11.76 -2.58
C ALA A 143 13.95 -11.49 -3.96
N VAL A 144 13.58 -10.23 -4.25
CA VAL A 144 12.83 -9.85 -5.46
C VAL A 144 13.71 -9.07 -6.42
N PRO A 145 14.16 -9.66 -7.55
CA PRO A 145 15.00 -8.97 -8.52
C PRO A 145 14.33 -7.70 -9.07
N GLY A 146 15.01 -6.56 -8.93
CA GLY A 146 14.52 -5.27 -9.41
C GLY A 146 13.53 -4.57 -8.46
N ALA A 147 13.32 -5.09 -7.26
CA ALA A 147 12.59 -4.36 -6.22
C ALA A 147 13.36 -3.11 -5.77
N GLU A 148 12.61 -2.04 -5.48
CA GLU A 148 13.15 -0.79 -4.98
C GLU A 148 12.67 -0.54 -3.55
N LEU A 149 13.60 -0.22 -2.63
CA LEU A 149 13.29 0.24 -1.27
C LEU A 149 13.77 1.68 -1.10
N PHE A 150 12.84 2.58 -0.85
CA PHE A 150 13.10 3.96 -0.49
C PHE A 150 13.01 4.14 1.02
N VAL A 151 14.14 4.52 1.61
CA VAL A 151 14.30 4.67 3.05
C VAL A 151 14.18 6.13 3.44
N TYR A 152 13.39 6.41 4.48
CA TYR A 152 13.17 7.77 4.99
C TYR A 152 13.71 7.91 6.40
N ASP A 153 14.37 9.04 6.68
CA ASP A 153 14.88 9.40 8.00
C ASP A 153 13.75 10.00 8.86
N THR A 154 12.92 9.14 9.41
CA THR A 154 11.78 9.48 10.27
C THR A 154 11.37 8.28 11.12
N SER A 155 10.78 8.55 12.28
CA SER A 155 10.11 7.54 13.11
C SER A 155 8.58 7.57 12.96
N ALA A 156 8.06 8.48 12.13
CA ALA A 156 6.63 8.61 11.89
C ALA A 156 6.10 7.49 10.99
N HIS A 157 5.00 6.84 11.39
CA HIS A 157 4.44 5.72 10.66
C HIS A 157 3.67 6.18 9.41
N LEU A 158 2.62 6.97 9.58
CA LEU A 158 1.73 7.37 8.48
C LEU A 158 2.08 8.77 7.96
N VAL A 159 3.31 8.95 7.44
CA VAL A 159 3.79 10.26 6.94
C VAL A 159 2.92 10.84 5.81
N THR A 160 2.12 10.00 5.15
CA THR A 160 1.22 10.37 4.06
C THR A 160 -0.16 10.83 4.53
N GLU A 161 -0.49 10.75 5.85
CA GLU A 161 -1.83 11.04 6.39
C GLU A 161 -1.90 12.44 7.02
N PRO A 162 -2.52 13.44 6.35
CA PRO A 162 -2.54 14.82 6.81
C PRO A 162 -3.30 15.07 8.13
N SER A 163 -4.15 14.14 8.55
CA SER A 163 -4.91 14.27 9.79
C SER A 163 -4.08 13.96 11.04
N LEU A 164 -2.90 13.35 10.87
CA LEU A 164 -2.01 12.99 11.98
C LEU A 164 -0.92 14.04 12.21
N PRO A 165 -0.46 14.20 13.47
CA PRO A 165 0.70 15.04 13.79
C PRO A 165 1.99 14.62 13.08
N ASP A 166 2.09 13.34 12.78
CA ASP A 166 3.23 12.68 12.14
C ASP A 166 3.30 12.90 10.62
N HIS A 167 2.34 13.63 10.04
CA HIS A 167 2.34 13.95 8.62
C HIS A 167 3.62 14.69 8.19
N HIS A 168 4.28 14.16 7.17
CA HIS A 168 5.48 14.77 6.61
C HIS A 168 5.28 15.10 5.12
N PRO A 169 4.85 16.34 4.78
CA PRO A 169 4.46 16.68 3.39
C PRO A 169 5.54 16.39 2.36
N ALA A 170 6.81 16.69 2.68
CA ALA A 170 7.91 16.46 1.73
C ALA A 170 8.16 14.97 1.45
N ILE A 171 8.02 14.10 2.46
CA ILE A 171 8.12 12.65 2.26
C ILE A 171 6.89 12.14 1.49
N ALA A 172 5.69 12.60 1.84
CA ALA A 172 4.46 12.26 1.13
C ALA A 172 4.52 12.61 -0.36
N ASP A 173 5.07 13.79 -0.71
CA ASP A 173 5.29 14.20 -2.09
C ASP A 173 6.31 13.31 -2.80
N GLN A 174 7.42 12.94 -2.15
CA GLN A 174 8.41 12.01 -2.71
C GLN A 174 7.80 10.61 -2.97
N ILE A 175 6.98 10.10 -2.05
CA ILE A 175 6.27 8.83 -2.22
C ILE A 175 5.39 8.89 -3.47
N LEU A 176 4.61 9.96 -3.63
CA LEU A 176 3.76 10.12 -4.80
C LEU A 176 4.56 10.23 -6.11
N GLU A 177 5.63 11.03 -6.16
CA GLU A 177 6.48 11.18 -7.34
C GLU A 177 7.11 9.85 -7.78
N ARG A 178 7.60 9.06 -6.82
CA ARG A 178 8.17 7.73 -7.06
C ARG A 178 7.10 6.73 -7.52
N THR A 179 5.92 6.78 -6.90
CA THR A 179 4.75 6.00 -7.34
C THR A 179 4.39 6.31 -8.80
N LEU A 180 4.32 7.59 -9.19
CA LEU A 180 4.05 7.99 -10.58
C LEU A 180 5.15 7.52 -11.54
N THR A 181 6.41 7.48 -11.10
CA THR A 181 7.52 6.95 -11.89
C THR A 181 7.36 5.45 -12.14
N LEU A 182 7.00 4.66 -11.12
CA LEU A 182 6.70 3.24 -11.28
C LEU A 182 5.52 3.04 -12.24
N LEU A 183 4.42 3.78 -12.06
CA LEU A 183 3.24 3.70 -12.93
C LEU A 183 3.59 3.97 -14.39
N ALA A 184 4.46 4.93 -14.68
CA ALA A 184 4.93 5.22 -16.02
C ALA A 184 5.79 4.09 -16.62
N SER A 185 6.56 3.37 -15.79
CA SER A 185 7.45 2.29 -16.24
C SER A 185 6.73 1.00 -16.61
N VAL A 186 5.52 0.76 -16.04
CA VAL A 186 4.73 -0.47 -16.25
C VAL A 186 3.48 -0.25 -17.11
N SER A 187 3.28 0.97 -17.64
CA SER A 187 2.12 1.37 -18.46
C SER A 187 2.16 0.84 -19.88
#